data_d5aa8a2df7f36cc7afe3a7f31def3529
#
_entry.id   d5aa8a2df7f36cc7afe3a7f31def3529
#
_cell.length_a   1.000
_cell.length_b   1.000
_cell.length_c   1.000
_cell.angle_alpha   90.00
_cell.angle_beta   90.00
_cell.angle_gamma   90.00
#
_symmetry.space_group_name_H-M   'P 1'
#
loop_
_entity.id
_entity.type
_entity.pdbx_description
1 polymer ?
#
loop_
_entity_poly.entity_id
_entity_poly.type
_entity_poly.pdbx_seq_one_letter_code
_entity_poly.pdbx_strand_id
1 'polypeptide(L)'
;MKKTTLIILAIATSFCFGFAFKTIITKQSDDQTKMKKVTGIGGIFFKCKDPNKMREWYQKHLGLNTNQYGAVFEWRQGADTTKKGFTQWSPFAETTKYFEPSTKDFMINYRVENLEALVEELKKEGVVIADKIETAEYGKFVHIIDVEGNKVELWEPNDIEYEKLGKQLGSMTTK
;
A
#
# COMPACT_ATOMS: atom_id res chain seq x y z
N MET A 1 -55.95 35.72 13.00
CA MET A 1 -55.03 35.61 11.85
C MET A 1 -53.54 35.69 12.25
N LYS A 2 -53.11 36.63 13.14
CA LYS A 2 -51.67 36.81 13.48
C LYS A 2 -51.01 35.60 14.19
N LYS A 3 -51.74 34.85 15.05
CA LYS A 3 -51.19 33.69 15.78
C LYS A 3 -50.96 32.45 14.90
N THR A 4 -51.81 32.19 13.92
CA THR A 4 -51.69 31.06 12.99
C THR A 4 -50.53 31.24 12.03
N THR A 5 -50.28 32.49 11.59
CA THR A 5 -49.13 32.81 10.69
C THR A 5 -47.81 32.62 11.41
N LEU A 6 -47.74 32.92 12.71
CA LEU A 6 -46.50 32.75 13.51
C LEU A 6 -46.16 31.29 13.72
N ILE A 7 -47.16 30.40 13.92
CA ILE A 7 -46.97 28.95 14.09
C ILE A 7 -46.47 28.31 12.78
N ILE A 8 -47.02 28.72 11.64
CA ILE A 8 -46.60 28.20 10.33
C ILE A 8 -45.16 28.61 10.03
N LEU A 9 -44.76 29.84 10.39
CA LEU A 9 -43.37 30.31 10.19
C LEU A 9 -42.38 29.54 11.07
N ALA A 10 -42.76 29.25 12.34
CA ALA A 10 -41.91 28.47 13.26
C ALA A 10 -41.72 27.01 12.81
N ILE A 11 -42.76 26.38 12.23
CA ILE A 11 -42.68 25.03 11.70
C ILE A 11 -41.80 24.98 10.43
N ALA A 12 -41.91 25.97 9.54
CA ALA A 12 -41.11 26.07 8.34
C ALA A 12 -39.61 26.25 8.63
N THR A 13 -39.27 27.11 9.63
CA THR A 13 -37.88 27.31 10.05
C THR A 13 -37.27 26.05 10.70
N SER A 14 -38.04 25.32 11.53
CA SER A 14 -37.60 24.07 12.15
C SER A 14 -37.33 22.98 11.11
N PHE A 15 -38.13 22.92 10.05
CA PHE A 15 -37.92 21.95 8.95
C PHE A 15 -36.68 22.26 8.11
N CYS A 16 -36.41 23.54 7.83
CA CYS A 16 -35.20 23.96 7.12
C CYS A 16 -33.93 23.70 7.96
N PHE A 17 -33.97 23.92 9.27
CA PHE A 17 -32.84 23.60 10.17
C PHE A 17 -32.58 22.10 10.25
N GLY A 18 -33.63 21.27 10.32
CA GLY A 18 -33.48 19.80 10.33
C GLY A 18 -32.90 19.25 9.05
N PHE A 19 -33.24 19.80 7.88
CA PHE A 19 -32.69 19.38 6.60
C PHE A 19 -31.23 19.82 6.42
N ALA A 20 -30.89 21.05 6.84
CA ALA A 20 -29.51 21.53 6.82
C ALA A 20 -28.59 20.72 7.73
N PHE A 21 -29.07 20.35 8.93
CA PHE A 21 -28.32 19.52 9.87
C PHE A 21 -28.12 18.09 9.34
N LYS A 22 -29.14 17.49 8.71
CA LYS A 22 -29.03 16.16 8.09
C LYS A 22 -28.06 16.17 6.90
N THR A 23 -28.07 17.25 6.10
CA THR A 23 -27.13 17.38 4.96
C THR A 23 -25.70 17.61 5.43
N ILE A 24 -25.49 18.32 6.55
CA ILE A 24 -24.15 18.52 7.13
C ILE A 24 -23.64 17.20 7.74
N ILE A 25 -24.49 16.45 8.46
CA ILE A 25 -24.10 15.17 9.05
C ILE A 25 -23.83 14.10 7.97
N THR A 26 -24.66 14.04 6.91
CA THR A 26 -24.41 13.11 5.79
C THR A 26 -23.18 13.50 4.97
N LYS A 27 -22.91 14.81 4.78
CA LYS A 27 -21.66 15.23 4.11
C LYS A 27 -20.42 14.97 4.96
N GLN A 28 -20.53 15.06 6.29
CA GLN A 28 -19.42 14.79 7.21
C GLN A 28 -19.18 13.28 7.40
N SER A 29 -20.18 12.41 7.14
CA SER A 29 -20.02 10.97 7.17
C SER A 29 -19.58 10.37 5.83
N ASP A 30 -19.82 11.06 4.70
CA ASP A 30 -19.34 10.61 3.37
C ASP A 30 -17.92 11.08 3.03
N ASP A 31 -17.39 12.07 3.75
CA ASP A 31 -16.01 12.56 3.61
C ASP A 31 -15.04 11.94 4.64
N GLN A 32 -15.41 10.83 5.22
CA GLN A 32 -14.44 9.83 5.65
C GLN A 32 -13.81 9.32 4.35
N THR A 33 -12.79 10.01 3.89
CA THR A 33 -11.96 9.64 2.75
C THR A 33 -11.73 8.15 2.86
N LYS A 34 -12.34 7.38 1.96
CA LYS A 34 -12.19 5.93 1.91
C LYS A 34 -10.70 5.69 1.72
N MET A 35 -10.02 5.39 2.83
CA MET A 35 -8.56 5.26 2.87
C MET A 35 -8.16 4.29 1.78
N LYS A 36 -7.37 4.75 0.81
CA LYS A 36 -6.84 3.87 -0.23
C LYS A 36 -5.89 2.91 0.46
N LYS A 37 -6.31 1.66 0.62
CA LYS A 37 -5.50 0.64 1.29
C LYS A 37 -4.24 0.33 0.47
N VAL A 38 -4.40 0.04 -0.82
CA VAL A 38 -3.28 -0.30 -1.73
C VAL A 38 -3.14 0.78 -2.80
N THR A 39 -1.92 1.25 -3.01
CA THR A 39 -1.58 2.28 -4.00
C THR A 39 -0.76 1.75 -5.18
N GLY A 40 -0.24 0.53 -5.09
CA GLY A 40 0.52 -0.12 -6.15
C GLY A 40 1.22 -1.40 -5.69
N ILE A 41 1.91 -2.05 -6.61
CA ILE A 41 2.78 -3.19 -6.31
C ILE A 41 4.16 -2.63 -5.96
N GLY A 42 4.61 -2.89 -4.74
CA GLY A 42 5.93 -2.50 -4.24
C GLY A 42 7.00 -3.55 -4.51
N GLY A 43 6.62 -4.83 -4.55
CA GLY A 43 7.57 -5.90 -4.81
C GLY A 43 6.93 -7.20 -5.28
N ILE A 44 7.70 -7.94 -6.07
CA ILE A 44 7.42 -9.31 -6.50
C ILE A 44 8.59 -10.16 -6.02
N PHE A 45 8.37 -10.94 -4.98
CA PHE A 45 9.36 -11.79 -4.35
C PHE A 45 9.02 -13.26 -4.61
N PHE A 46 10.01 -14.05 -4.98
CA PHE A 46 9.80 -15.46 -5.29
C PHE A 46 11.03 -16.30 -4.98
N LYS A 47 10.80 -17.57 -4.66
CA LYS A 47 11.85 -18.54 -4.39
C LYS A 47 12.41 -19.12 -5.67
N CYS A 48 13.70 -19.39 -5.68
CA CYS A 48 14.38 -20.11 -6.75
C CYS A 48 15.59 -20.87 -6.18
N LYS A 49 16.08 -21.87 -6.94
CA LYS A 49 17.21 -22.70 -6.50
C LYS A 49 18.51 -21.90 -6.37
N ASP A 50 18.76 -21.01 -7.32
CA ASP A 50 19.97 -20.20 -7.37
C ASP A 50 19.64 -18.75 -7.76
N PRO A 51 19.50 -17.85 -6.79
CA PRO A 51 19.21 -16.43 -7.05
C PRO A 51 20.27 -15.72 -7.91
N ASN A 52 21.55 -16.12 -7.83
CA ASN A 52 22.60 -15.52 -8.62
C ASN A 52 22.40 -15.85 -10.09
N LYS A 53 22.27 -17.14 -10.42
CA LYS A 53 22.00 -17.57 -11.80
C LYS A 53 20.70 -17.00 -12.35
N MET A 54 19.67 -16.87 -11.51
CA MET A 54 18.41 -16.24 -11.89
C MET A 54 18.65 -14.79 -12.33
N ARG A 55 19.34 -13.98 -11.51
CA ARG A 55 19.66 -12.58 -11.84
C ARG A 55 20.51 -12.47 -13.10
N GLU A 56 21.57 -13.27 -13.22
CA GLU A 56 22.44 -13.31 -14.41
C GLU A 56 21.66 -13.63 -15.67
N TRP A 57 20.74 -14.59 -15.62
CA TRP A 57 19.90 -14.97 -16.75
C TRP A 57 19.02 -13.81 -17.22
N TYR A 58 18.31 -13.15 -16.27
CA TYR A 58 17.44 -12.02 -16.58
C TYR A 58 18.24 -10.81 -17.08
N GLN A 59 19.41 -10.57 -16.52
CA GLN A 59 20.30 -9.52 -16.99
C GLN A 59 20.76 -9.78 -18.42
N LYS A 60 21.22 -10.99 -18.69
CA LYS A 60 21.76 -11.39 -20.00
C LYS A 60 20.71 -11.40 -21.11
N HIS A 61 19.54 -11.97 -20.82
CA HIS A 61 18.53 -12.25 -21.84
C HIS A 61 17.43 -11.22 -21.94
N LEU A 62 17.14 -10.50 -20.85
CA LEU A 62 16.06 -9.50 -20.80
C LEU A 62 16.54 -8.09 -20.43
N GLY A 63 17.84 -7.90 -20.21
CA GLY A 63 18.42 -6.58 -19.96
C GLY A 63 18.06 -5.96 -18.61
N LEU A 64 17.63 -6.75 -17.62
CA LEU A 64 17.38 -6.22 -16.28
C LEU A 64 18.69 -5.76 -15.64
N ASN A 65 18.72 -4.54 -15.11
CA ASN A 65 19.82 -4.12 -14.26
C ASN A 65 19.62 -4.76 -12.88
N THR A 66 20.41 -5.79 -12.61
CA THR A 66 20.32 -6.54 -11.35
C THR A 66 21.51 -6.29 -10.45
N ASN A 67 21.26 -6.27 -9.15
CA ASN A 67 22.26 -6.34 -8.11
C ASN A 67 21.99 -7.55 -7.19
N GLN A 68 22.66 -7.62 -6.05
CA GLN A 68 22.49 -8.72 -5.08
C GLN A 68 21.05 -8.87 -4.52
N TYR A 69 20.24 -7.83 -4.61
CA TYR A 69 18.83 -7.82 -4.12
C TYR A 69 17.80 -8.02 -5.23
N GLY A 70 18.21 -7.93 -6.51
CA GLY A 70 17.31 -8.06 -7.66
C GLY A 70 17.33 -6.84 -8.57
N ALA A 71 16.19 -6.40 -9.07
CA ALA A 71 16.02 -5.27 -9.97
C ALA A 71 14.89 -4.33 -9.48
N VAL A 72 14.98 -3.05 -9.80
CA VAL A 72 13.96 -2.05 -9.49
C VAL A 72 13.35 -1.49 -10.77
N PHE A 73 12.04 -1.51 -10.86
CA PHE A 73 11.28 -0.87 -11.94
C PHE A 73 10.70 0.45 -11.44
N GLU A 74 11.01 1.55 -12.14
CA GLU A 74 10.38 2.85 -11.91
C GLU A 74 9.10 2.98 -12.77
N TRP A 75 8.07 3.55 -12.20
CA TRP A 75 6.82 3.90 -12.89
C TRP A 75 6.23 5.21 -12.34
N ARG A 76 5.16 5.71 -12.96
CA ARG A 76 4.47 6.93 -12.49
C ARG A 76 3.18 6.58 -11.79
N GLN A 77 2.91 7.22 -10.64
CA GLN A 77 1.72 6.96 -9.86
C GLN A 77 0.48 7.48 -10.59
N GLY A 78 -0.56 6.63 -10.73
CA GLY A 78 -1.75 6.99 -11.50
C GLY A 78 -2.58 8.14 -10.88
N ALA A 79 -2.50 8.32 -9.57
CA ALA A 79 -3.19 9.41 -8.88
C ALA A 79 -2.45 10.77 -9.02
N ASP A 80 -1.13 10.73 -9.20
CA ASP A 80 -0.28 11.90 -9.38
C ASP A 80 0.93 11.49 -10.23
N THR A 81 0.86 11.75 -11.53
CA THR A 81 1.90 11.34 -12.49
C THR A 81 3.22 12.11 -12.35
N THR A 82 3.29 13.12 -11.49
CA THR A 82 4.55 13.79 -11.14
C THR A 82 5.36 12.94 -10.16
N LYS A 83 4.70 12.07 -9.40
CA LYS A 83 5.34 11.18 -8.43
C LYS A 83 5.79 9.88 -9.06
N LYS A 84 6.96 9.44 -8.64
CA LYS A 84 7.50 8.13 -8.98
C LYS A 84 6.94 7.06 -8.05
N GLY A 85 6.83 5.85 -8.57
CA GLY A 85 6.62 4.64 -7.82
C GLY A 85 7.66 3.62 -8.22
N PHE A 86 7.92 2.65 -7.36
CA PHE A 86 8.93 1.64 -7.58
C PHE A 86 8.38 0.26 -7.26
N THR A 87 8.81 -0.71 -8.06
CA THR A 87 8.54 -2.14 -7.83
C THR A 87 9.85 -2.89 -7.78
N GLN A 88 10.12 -3.54 -6.67
CA GLN A 88 11.27 -4.43 -6.48
C GLN A 88 10.96 -5.81 -7.05
N TRP A 89 11.84 -6.34 -7.88
CA TRP A 89 11.85 -7.73 -8.33
C TRP A 89 12.98 -8.47 -7.62
N SER A 90 12.68 -9.46 -6.80
CA SER A 90 13.67 -10.14 -5.96
C SER A 90 13.53 -11.66 -5.98
N PRO A 91 14.49 -12.38 -6.55
CA PRO A 91 14.64 -13.81 -6.36
C PRO A 91 15.27 -14.10 -4.99
N PHE A 92 14.66 -15.00 -4.23
CA PHE A 92 15.14 -15.51 -2.96
C PHE A 92 15.58 -16.96 -3.10
N ALA A 93 16.50 -17.40 -2.24
CA ALA A 93 16.84 -18.82 -2.18
C ALA A 93 15.62 -19.67 -1.77
N GLU A 94 15.44 -20.85 -2.33
CA GLU A 94 14.32 -21.77 -1.98
C GLU A 94 14.27 -22.10 -0.50
N THR A 95 15.41 -22.04 0.20
CA THR A 95 15.54 -22.30 1.64
C THR A 95 15.18 -21.09 2.52
N THR A 96 14.82 -19.96 1.93
CA THR A 96 14.48 -18.76 2.70
C THR A 96 13.28 -19.01 3.62
N LYS A 97 13.37 -18.50 4.85
CA LYS A 97 12.27 -18.47 5.82
C LYS A 97 11.48 -17.16 5.80
N TYR A 98 11.90 -16.23 4.95
CA TYR A 98 11.27 -14.90 4.90
C TYR A 98 9.77 -14.95 4.59
N PHE A 99 9.33 -15.96 3.85
CA PHE A 99 7.92 -16.15 3.47
C PHE A 99 7.09 -16.91 4.52
N GLU A 100 7.72 -17.48 5.56
CA GLU A 100 6.99 -18.17 6.62
C GLU A 100 6.00 -17.22 7.33
N PRO A 101 4.80 -17.69 7.74
CA PRO A 101 4.35 -19.09 7.72
C PRO A 101 3.76 -19.58 6.38
N SER A 102 3.71 -18.74 5.32
CA SER A 102 3.23 -19.16 4.01
C SER A 102 4.12 -20.28 3.43
N THR A 103 3.48 -21.27 2.83
CA THR A 103 4.16 -22.37 2.11
C THR A 103 4.37 -22.08 0.64
N LYS A 104 3.93 -20.91 0.17
CA LYS A 104 4.04 -20.52 -1.25
C LYS A 104 5.46 -20.08 -1.59
N ASP A 105 5.81 -20.24 -2.85
CA ASP A 105 7.12 -19.85 -3.38
C ASP A 105 7.17 -18.39 -3.84
N PHE A 106 6.17 -17.59 -3.48
CA PHE A 106 6.13 -16.16 -3.75
C PHE A 106 5.55 -15.37 -2.58
N MET A 107 5.88 -14.09 -2.53
CA MET A 107 5.25 -13.09 -1.68
C MET A 107 5.13 -11.79 -2.45
N ILE A 108 3.96 -11.14 -2.36
CA ILE A 108 3.73 -9.83 -2.97
C ILE A 108 3.88 -8.76 -1.90
N ASN A 109 4.64 -7.72 -2.23
CA ASN A 109 4.67 -6.49 -1.47
C ASN A 109 3.70 -5.49 -2.10
N TYR A 110 2.78 -4.96 -1.32
CA TYR A 110 1.88 -3.89 -1.73
C TYR A 110 2.28 -2.57 -1.10
N ARG A 111 2.33 -1.53 -1.93
CA ARG A 111 2.50 -0.14 -1.47
C ARG A 111 1.20 0.35 -0.86
N VAL A 112 1.32 1.00 0.27
CA VAL A 112 0.18 1.58 1.01
C VAL A 112 0.49 2.99 1.47
N GLU A 113 -0.53 3.72 1.88
CA GLU A 113 -0.43 5.01 2.57
C GLU A 113 -0.83 4.83 4.03
N ASN A 114 -0.15 5.53 4.95
CA ASN A 114 -0.46 5.53 6.38
C ASN A 114 -0.57 4.11 6.98
N LEU A 115 0.56 3.41 7.01
CA LEU A 115 0.64 2.00 7.40
C LEU A 115 0.10 1.74 8.82
N GLU A 116 0.37 2.64 9.76
CA GLU A 116 -0.09 2.50 11.14
C GLU A 116 -1.62 2.50 11.22
N ALA A 117 -2.28 3.46 10.56
CA ALA A 117 -3.73 3.54 10.55
C ALA A 117 -4.35 2.34 9.81
N LEU A 118 -3.72 1.90 8.72
CA LEU A 118 -4.15 0.71 7.98
C LEU A 118 -4.06 -0.54 8.85
N VAL A 119 -2.96 -0.73 9.59
CA VAL A 119 -2.79 -1.89 10.49
C VAL A 119 -3.85 -1.91 11.57
N GLU A 120 -4.18 -0.75 12.17
CA GLU A 120 -5.24 -0.67 13.19
C GLU A 120 -6.64 -0.98 12.60
N GLU A 121 -6.89 -0.60 11.35
CA GLU A 121 -8.14 -0.96 10.65
C GLU A 121 -8.19 -2.47 10.37
N LEU A 122 -7.11 -3.03 9.81
CA LEU A 122 -7.02 -4.46 9.50
C LEU A 122 -7.18 -5.34 10.74
N LYS A 123 -6.64 -4.93 11.89
CA LYS A 123 -6.86 -5.61 13.17
C LYS A 123 -8.34 -5.63 13.57
N LYS A 124 -9.05 -4.51 13.40
CA LYS A 124 -10.50 -4.42 13.69
C LYS A 124 -11.32 -5.30 12.75
N GLU A 125 -10.85 -5.46 11.50
CA GLU A 125 -11.45 -6.35 10.51
C GLU A 125 -11.11 -7.84 10.74
N GLY A 126 -10.25 -8.16 11.72
CA GLY A 126 -9.85 -9.53 12.06
C GLY A 126 -8.74 -10.10 11.18
N VAL A 127 -8.03 -9.26 10.42
CA VAL A 127 -6.89 -9.68 9.61
C VAL A 127 -5.71 -10.04 10.52
N VAL A 128 -5.05 -11.15 10.24
CA VAL A 128 -3.87 -11.59 10.97
C VAL A 128 -2.67 -10.74 10.60
N ILE A 129 -2.13 -10.00 11.58
CA ILE A 129 -0.88 -9.26 11.45
C ILE A 129 0.25 -10.20 11.89
N ALA A 130 1.18 -10.54 10.99
CA ALA A 130 2.19 -11.56 11.21
C ALA A 130 3.35 -11.10 12.08
N ASP A 131 3.63 -9.79 12.09
CA ASP A 131 4.76 -9.21 12.83
C ASP A 131 4.50 -7.74 13.23
N LYS A 132 5.52 -7.08 13.74
CA LYS A 132 5.47 -5.65 14.11
C LYS A 132 5.87 -4.79 12.92
N ILE A 133 5.41 -3.53 12.91
CA ILE A 133 5.88 -2.53 11.94
C ILE A 133 7.38 -2.34 12.14
N GLU A 134 8.14 -2.56 11.07
CA GLU A 134 9.56 -2.25 10.98
C GLU A 134 9.76 -0.96 10.22
N THR A 135 10.73 -0.12 10.65
CA THR A 135 11.04 1.15 10.02
C THR A 135 12.48 1.13 9.51
N ALA A 136 12.64 1.45 8.22
CA ALA A 136 13.91 1.68 7.56
C ALA A 136 13.94 3.07 6.93
N GLU A 137 15.11 3.53 6.44
CA GLU A 137 15.22 4.81 5.74
C GLU A 137 14.29 4.92 4.53
N TYR A 138 14.10 3.80 3.81
CA TYR A 138 13.28 3.71 2.60
C TYR A 138 11.82 3.33 2.84
N GLY A 139 11.35 3.34 4.09
CA GLY A 139 9.93 3.16 4.40
C GLY A 139 9.65 2.31 5.63
N LYS A 140 8.36 1.99 5.81
CA LYS A 140 7.85 1.15 6.89
C LYS A 140 7.23 -0.10 6.32
N PHE A 141 7.36 -1.21 7.03
CA PHE A 141 6.93 -2.54 6.57
C PHE A 141 6.18 -3.28 7.66
N VAL A 142 5.22 -4.10 7.26
CA VAL A 142 4.56 -5.08 8.12
C VAL A 142 4.07 -6.22 7.24
N HIS A 143 3.96 -7.41 7.80
CA HIS A 143 3.36 -8.53 7.11
C HIS A 143 1.98 -8.88 7.66
N ILE A 144 1.12 -9.32 6.76
CA ILE A 144 -0.21 -9.85 7.06
C ILE A 144 -0.36 -11.23 6.43
N ILE A 145 -1.38 -11.97 6.88
CA ILE A 145 -1.75 -13.25 6.28
C ILE A 145 -3.13 -13.09 5.64
N ASP A 146 -3.22 -13.45 4.37
CA ASP A 146 -4.48 -13.42 3.62
C ASP A 146 -5.37 -14.64 3.91
N VAL A 147 -6.56 -14.68 3.29
CA VAL A 147 -7.56 -15.74 3.50
C VAL A 147 -7.11 -17.14 3.06
N GLU A 148 -6.09 -17.24 2.20
CA GLU A 148 -5.51 -18.49 1.71
C GLU A 148 -4.20 -18.85 2.44
N GLY A 149 -3.82 -18.06 3.47
CA GLY A 149 -2.59 -18.26 4.23
C GLY A 149 -1.32 -17.76 3.53
N ASN A 150 -1.45 -16.92 2.50
CA ASN A 150 -0.29 -16.29 1.88
C ASN A 150 0.22 -15.17 2.78
N LYS A 151 1.54 -15.09 2.96
CA LYS A 151 2.17 -13.93 3.57
C LYS A 151 2.24 -12.79 2.55
N VAL A 152 1.77 -11.63 2.95
CA VAL A 152 1.76 -10.40 2.15
C VAL A 152 2.53 -9.34 2.91
N GLU A 153 3.42 -8.62 2.23
CA GLU A 153 4.11 -7.48 2.80
C GLU A 153 3.38 -6.18 2.44
N LEU A 154 3.11 -5.33 3.42
CA LEU A 154 2.61 -3.98 3.24
C LEU A 154 3.76 -3.01 3.44
N TRP A 155 3.95 -2.09 2.52
CA TRP A 155 5.04 -1.12 2.50
C TRP A 155 4.51 0.30 2.35
N GLU A 156 4.76 1.15 3.35
CA GLU A 156 4.62 2.61 3.23
C GLU A 156 5.97 3.18 2.81
N PRO A 157 6.16 3.52 1.51
CA PRO A 157 7.46 3.88 0.99
C PRO A 157 7.89 5.31 1.33
N ASN A 158 9.18 5.49 1.55
CA ASN A 158 9.88 6.74 1.33
C ASN A 158 10.53 6.71 -0.05
N ASP A 159 9.78 7.12 -1.08
CA ASP A 159 10.21 7.00 -2.48
C ASP A 159 11.50 7.77 -2.79
N ILE A 160 11.76 8.87 -2.08
CA ILE A 160 12.96 9.68 -2.28
C ILE A 160 14.20 8.88 -1.84
N GLU A 161 14.15 8.29 -0.66
CA GLU A 161 15.28 7.51 -0.14
C GLU A 161 15.43 6.17 -0.89
N TYR A 162 14.30 5.56 -1.28
CA TYR A 162 14.33 4.34 -2.09
C TYR A 162 14.96 4.56 -3.48
N GLU A 163 14.65 5.69 -4.13
CA GLU A 163 15.29 6.06 -5.41
C GLU A 163 16.81 6.25 -5.27
N LYS A 164 17.25 6.94 -4.20
CA LYS A 164 18.67 7.12 -3.91
C LYS A 164 19.38 5.78 -3.75
N LEU A 165 18.80 4.89 -2.95
CA LEU A 165 19.33 3.55 -2.72
C LEU A 165 19.40 2.74 -4.02
N GLY A 166 18.34 2.73 -4.83
CA GLY A 166 18.32 2.02 -6.11
C GLY A 166 19.38 2.52 -7.11
N LYS A 167 19.60 3.83 -7.17
CA LYS A 167 20.67 4.44 -7.98
C LYS A 167 22.06 4.06 -7.46
N GLN A 168 22.29 4.16 -6.16
CA GLN A 168 23.56 3.82 -5.53
C GLN A 168 23.92 2.34 -5.75
N LEU A 169 22.95 1.45 -5.70
CA LEU A 169 23.13 0.02 -5.86
C LEU A 169 23.11 -0.45 -7.33
N GLY A 170 22.87 0.46 -8.29
CA GLY A 170 22.87 0.15 -9.72
C GLY A 170 21.76 -0.81 -10.16
N SER A 171 20.65 -0.87 -9.43
CA SER A 171 19.55 -1.82 -9.69
C SER A 171 18.36 -1.23 -10.46
N MET A 172 18.44 0.04 -10.87
CA MET A 172 17.36 0.69 -11.64
C MET A 172 17.33 0.14 -13.07
N THR A 173 16.27 -0.57 -13.41
CA THR A 173 16.09 -1.20 -14.73
C THR A 173 15.42 -0.26 -15.73
N THR A 174 14.50 0.56 -15.28
CA THR A 174 13.83 1.56 -16.11
C THR A 174 14.70 2.81 -16.23
N LYS A 175 14.96 3.24 -17.47
CA LYS A 175 15.71 4.46 -17.78
C LYS A 175 14.76 5.57 -18.18
#